data_e99a9ab8dd1e7087e1f64b1a00d9504d
#
_entry.id   e99a9ab8dd1e7087e1f64b1a00d9504d
#
_cell.length_a   1.000
_cell.length_b   1.000
_cell.length_c   1.000
_cell.angle_alpha   90.00
_cell.angle_beta   90.00
_cell.angle_gamma   90.00
#
_symmetry.space_group_name_H-M   'P 1'
#
loop_
_entity.id
_entity.type
_entity.pdbx_description
1 polymer ?
#
loop_
_entity_poly.entity_id
_entity_poly.type
_entity_poly.pdbx_seq_one_letter_code
_entity_poly.pdbx_strand_id
1 'polypeptide(L)'
;FKSVGTEGSSGTKAFALTGNVVNTGLIEVPMGTTMREVVYDIGGGIKNGKAFKAVQIGGPSGGCLTEAHMDLPMDFDSLKKAGAIIGSGGLVVMDEDTCMVSIAQFFMNFICNESCGKCTPCREGTTRMLDILTRITKGNGKPGDIEELRSLAKMIQNSSLCGLGKTAPNPVLSTLANFEDEYREHIFDKKCRTGSCRSLTTYVIDPAVCKGCTKCARNCPAGAITGELKKPHHIDTDKCIKCGTCKSGCPFGAIKEA
;
A
#
# COMPACT_ATOMS: atom_id res chain seq x y z
N PHE A 1 27.29 25.57 2.35
CA PHE A 1 26.02 24.98 1.96
C PHE A 1 25.93 24.82 0.43
N LYS A 2 26.18 25.88 -0.33
CA LYS A 2 26.04 25.88 -1.80
C LYS A 2 27.05 24.94 -2.53
N SER A 3 28.14 24.54 -1.89
CA SER A 3 29.14 23.61 -2.43
C SER A 3 28.77 22.13 -2.25
N VAL A 4 27.65 21.85 -1.63
CA VAL A 4 27.12 20.51 -1.39
C VAL A 4 25.85 20.32 -2.23
N GLY A 5 25.56 19.10 -2.68
CA GLY A 5 24.40 18.79 -3.51
C GLY A 5 24.72 18.68 -4.99
N THR A 6 23.68 18.73 -5.83
CA THR A 6 23.81 18.69 -7.30
C THR A 6 23.76 20.10 -7.88
N GLU A 7 24.08 20.25 -9.17
CA GLU A 7 24.06 21.54 -9.87
C GLU A 7 22.66 22.21 -9.81
N GLY A 8 21.61 21.40 -10.03
CA GLY A 8 20.20 21.86 -9.97
C GLY A 8 19.59 21.89 -8.58
N SER A 9 20.23 21.28 -7.58
CA SER A 9 19.70 21.12 -6.22
C SER A 9 20.82 21.21 -5.21
N SER A 10 21.20 22.44 -4.82
CA SER A 10 22.30 22.69 -3.88
C SER A 10 21.88 22.43 -2.43
N GLY A 11 22.85 22.05 -1.61
CA GLY A 11 22.73 21.92 -0.17
C GLY A 11 22.29 20.53 0.28
N THR A 12 21.69 20.49 1.46
CA THR A 12 21.22 19.27 2.13
C THR A 12 19.70 19.25 2.24
N LYS A 13 19.14 18.07 2.47
CA LYS A 13 17.70 17.90 2.70
C LYS A 13 17.47 16.94 3.87
N ALA A 14 16.61 17.35 4.79
CA ALA A 14 16.10 16.47 5.82
C ALA A 14 14.99 15.58 5.29
N PHE A 15 15.08 14.28 5.60
CA PHE A 15 14.05 13.29 5.29
C PHE A 15 13.55 12.60 6.55
N ALA A 16 12.23 12.43 6.65
CA ALA A 16 11.61 11.59 7.66
C ALA A 16 11.55 10.14 7.11
N LEU A 17 12.58 9.36 7.43
CA LEU A 17 12.71 7.96 7.02
C LEU A 17 11.86 7.07 7.93
N THR A 18 10.91 6.35 7.35
CA THR A 18 9.94 5.50 8.08
C THR A 18 9.51 4.29 7.26
N GLY A 19 8.60 3.47 7.80
CA GLY A 19 8.09 2.27 7.17
C GLY A 19 8.86 1.01 7.56
N ASN A 20 9.09 0.12 6.58
CA ASN A 20 9.68 -1.20 6.80
C ASN A 20 11.21 -1.22 6.70
N VAL A 21 11.86 -0.15 7.09
CA VAL A 21 13.32 0.01 7.18
C VAL A 21 13.79 -0.23 8.62
N VAL A 22 15.00 -0.77 8.81
CA VAL A 22 15.52 -1.15 10.14
C VAL A 22 15.64 0.08 11.04
N ASN A 23 16.31 1.15 10.58
CA ASN A 23 16.48 2.38 11.33
C ASN A 23 15.52 3.44 10.80
N THR A 24 14.60 3.90 11.64
CA THR A 24 13.65 4.97 11.32
C THR A 24 14.05 6.24 12.06
N GLY A 25 13.80 7.41 11.47
CA GLY A 25 14.09 8.69 12.10
C GLY A 25 14.20 9.84 11.11
N LEU A 26 14.63 10.99 11.64
CA LEU A 26 14.96 12.13 10.81
C LEU A 26 16.43 12.04 10.41
N ILE A 27 16.69 12.08 9.12
CA ILE A 27 18.04 12.07 8.54
C ILE A 27 18.25 13.34 7.73
N GLU A 28 19.47 13.82 7.64
CA GLU A 28 19.87 14.90 6.77
C GLU A 28 20.99 14.43 5.85
N VAL A 29 20.79 14.55 4.55
CA VAL A 29 21.74 14.11 3.53
C VAL A 29 21.96 15.18 2.47
N PRO A 30 23.10 15.19 1.79
CA PRO A 30 23.30 16.02 0.60
C PRO A 30 22.22 15.76 -0.45
N MET A 31 21.80 16.81 -1.12
CA MET A 31 20.95 16.64 -2.32
C MET A 31 21.71 15.82 -3.36
N GLY A 32 21.04 14.85 -3.97
CA GLY A 32 21.68 13.91 -4.91
C GLY A 32 22.18 12.60 -4.28
N THR A 33 22.12 12.44 -2.95
CA THR A 33 22.28 11.13 -2.30
C THR A 33 21.27 10.16 -2.91
N THR A 34 21.68 8.94 -3.22
CA THR A 34 20.79 7.97 -3.86
C THR A 34 19.80 7.36 -2.85
N MET A 35 18.69 6.87 -3.35
CA MET A 35 17.73 6.16 -2.50
C MET A 35 18.33 4.89 -1.91
N ARG A 36 19.22 4.21 -2.63
CA ARG A 36 19.94 3.04 -2.14
C ARG A 36 20.77 3.35 -0.91
N GLU A 37 21.59 4.41 -0.95
CA GLU A 37 22.36 4.85 0.20
C GLU A 37 21.47 5.18 1.40
N VAL A 38 20.33 5.84 1.18
CA VAL A 38 19.40 6.17 2.26
C VAL A 38 18.74 4.93 2.85
N VAL A 39 18.28 4.00 2.03
CA VAL A 39 17.55 2.81 2.53
C VAL A 39 18.50 1.79 3.16
N TYR A 40 19.67 1.54 2.54
CA TYR A 40 20.54 0.45 2.97
C TYR A 40 21.68 0.93 3.88
N ASP A 41 22.39 2.00 3.52
CA ASP A 41 23.56 2.41 4.30
C ASP A 41 23.15 3.18 5.57
N ILE A 42 22.17 4.08 5.46
CA ILE A 42 21.67 4.85 6.59
C ILE A 42 20.55 4.11 7.32
N GLY A 43 19.56 3.62 6.57
CA GLY A 43 18.38 2.92 7.07
C GLY A 43 18.67 1.50 7.57
N GLY A 44 19.82 0.92 7.22
CA GLY A 44 20.21 -0.44 7.62
C GLY A 44 19.45 -1.56 6.88
N GLY A 45 18.81 -1.22 5.76
CA GLY A 45 18.05 -2.17 4.92
C GLY A 45 16.62 -2.45 5.42
N ILE A 46 16.03 -3.46 4.83
CA ILE A 46 14.61 -3.80 5.09
C ILE A 46 14.49 -4.65 6.36
N LYS A 47 13.50 -4.36 7.20
CA LYS A 47 13.21 -5.10 8.43
C LYS A 47 13.05 -6.60 8.17
N ASN A 48 13.56 -7.41 9.09
CA ASN A 48 13.44 -8.87 9.08
C ASN A 48 14.06 -9.56 7.85
N GLY A 49 14.96 -8.89 7.14
CA GLY A 49 15.62 -9.43 5.95
C GLY A 49 14.69 -9.62 4.76
N LYS A 50 13.54 -8.97 4.73
CA LYS A 50 12.59 -9.03 3.62
C LYS A 50 13.10 -8.29 2.40
N ALA A 51 12.50 -8.57 1.24
CA ALA A 51 12.82 -7.87 0.02
C ALA A 51 12.24 -6.45 0.00
N PHE A 52 13.00 -5.50 -0.57
CA PHE A 52 12.50 -4.17 -0.88
C PHE A 52 11.41 -4.25 -1.96
N LYS A 53 10.37 -3.47 -1.83
CA LYS A 53 9.30 -3.38 -2.82
C LYS A 53 9.21 -2.00 -3.44
N ALA A 54 9.08 -0.98 -2.61
CA ALA A 54 8.92 0.39 -3.08
C ALA A 54 9.21 1.40 -1.97
N VAL A 55 9.31 2.66 -2.35
CA VAL A 55 9.34 3.78 -1.42
C VAL A 55 8.38 4.87 -1.89
N GLN A 56 7.57 5.38 -0.98
CA GLN A 56 6.80 6.62 -1.20
C GLN A 56 7.67 7.80 -0.79
N ILE A 57 7.91 8.73 -1.69
CA ILE A 57 8.67 9.95 -1.45
C ILE A 57 7.82 11.19 -1.69
N GLY A 58 8.06 12.26 -0.94
CA GLY A 58 7.35 13.52 -1.07
C GLY A 58 6.06 13.61 -0.25
N GLY A 59 5.91 12.69 0.71
CA GLY A 59 4.72 12.58 1.55
C GLY A 59 3.53 11.93 0.84
N PRO A 60 2.30 12.04 1.41
CA PRO A 60 1.12 11.33 0.90
C PRO A 60 0.73 11.67 -0.54
N SER A 61 1.00 12.88 -1.01
CA SER A 61 0.72 13.30 -2.39
C SER A 61 1.95 13.21 -3.33
N GLY A 62 3.00 12.56 -2.88
CA GLY A 62 4.21 12.31 -3.65
C GLY A 62 4.07 11.15 -4.63
N GLY A 63 5.19 10.52 -4.97
CA GLY A 63 5.23 9.39 -5.89
C GLY A 63 5.81 8.12 -5.25
N CYS A 64 5.41 6.97 -5.80
CA CYS A 64 5.93 5.67 -5.41
C CYS A 64 7.03 5.25 -6.40
N LEU A 65 8.22 5.00 -5.89
CA LEU A 65 9.41 4.57 -6.63
C LEU A 65 9.73 3.11 -6.31
N THR A 66 10.27 2.39 -7.29
CA THR A 66 10.59 0.96 -7.20
C THR A 66 12.10 0.71 -7.23
N GLU A 67 12.50 -0.56 -7.21
CA GLU A 67 13.91 -0.98 -7.34
C GLU A 67 14.63 -0.34 -8.55
N ALA A 68 13.93 -0.15 -9.67
CA ALA A 68 14.48 0.51 -10.86
C ALA A 68 14.96 1.96 -10.62
N HIS A 69 14.54 2.56 -9.51
CA HIS A 69 14.85 3.95 -9.16
C HIS A 69 15.84 4.06 -7.97
N MET A 70 16.39 2.93 -7.49
CA MET A 70 17.21 2.94 -6.28
C MET A 70 18.51 3.76 -6.42
N ASP A 71 19.06 3.79 -7.62
CA ASP A 71 20.31 4.52 -7.91
C ASP A 71 20.06 5.93 -8.46
N LEU A 72 18.77 6.36 -8.47
CA LEU A 72 18.41 7.71 -8.87
C LEU A 72 18.84 8.71 -7.80
N PRO A 73 19.53 9.81 -8.16
CA PRO A 73 19.84 10.87 -7.22
C PRO A 73 18.55 11.53 -6.71
N MET A 74 18.44 11.68 -5.40
CA MET A 74 17.31 12.37 -4.77
C MET A 74 17.50 13.88 -4.86
N ASP A 75 17.26 14.41 -6.05
CA ASP A 75 17.20 15.83 -6.35
C ASP A 75 15.87 16.20 -7.03
N PHE A 76 15.59 17.49 -7.15
CA PHE A 76 14.30 17.96 -7.67
C PHE A 76 14.06 17.51 -9.13
N ASP A 77 15.08 17.55 -9.97
CA ASP A 77 14.93 17.29 -11.40
C ASP A 77 14.81 15.78 -11.68
N SER A 78 15.64 14.97 -11.03
CA SER A 78 15.65 13.51 -11.20
C SER A 78 14.35 12.89 -10.71
N LEU A 79 13.88 13.29 -9.52
CA LEU A 79 12.62 12.80 -8.98
C LEU A 79 11.41 13.24 -9.79
N LYS A 80 11.41 14.48 -10.31
CA LYS A 80 10.35 14.96 -11.19
C LYS A 80 10.27 14.16 -12.49
N LYS A 81 11.41 13.82 -13.09
CA LYS A 81 11.47 12.95 -14.28
C LYS A 81 10.94 11.54 -14.00
N ALA A 82 11.17 11.02 -12.79
CA ALA A 82 10.64 9.74 -12.34
C ALA A 82 9.16 9.78 -11.89
N GLY A 83 8.47 10.92 -12.03
CA GLY A 83 7.07 11.07 -11.64
C GLY A 83 6.85 11.22 -10.13
N ALA A 84 7.90 11.57 -9.38
CA ALA A 84 7.84 11.80 -7.95
C ALA A 84 8.21 13.25 -7.59
N ILE A 85 8.05 13.61 -6.32
CA ILE A 85 8.44 14.91 -5.78
C ILE A 85 9.18 14.72 -4.46
N ILE A 86 10.09 15.63 -4.12
CA ILE A 86 10.74 15.62 -2.80
C ILE A 86 9.76 16.02 -1.69
N GLY A 87 8.92 17.02 -1.96
CA GLY A 87 7.98 17.58 -0.99
C GLY A 87 8.66 18.01 0.30
N SER A 88 8.04 17.71 1.44
CA SER A 88 8.58 17.98 2.78
C SER A 88 9.67 17.00 3.22
N GLY A 89 9.97 15.97 2.44
CA GLY A 89 10.98 14.97 2.78
C GLY A 89 10.41 13.72 3.48
N GLY A 90 9.10 13.49 3.41
CA GLY A 90 8.53 12.23 3.86
C GLY A 90 9.01 11.07 2.98
N LEU A 91 9.50 10.00 3.61
CA LEU A 91 10.06 8.83 2.93
C LEU A 91 9.59 7.57 3.64
N VAL A 92 8.69 6.82 2.98
CA VAL A 92 8.06 5.62 3.55
C VAL A 92 8.52 4.39 2.76
N VAL A 93 9.36 3.56 3.38
CA VAL A 93 9.89 2.34 2.78
C VAL A 93 8.89 1.19 2.95
N MET A 94 8.68 0.43 1.89
CA MET A 94 7.74 -0.68 1.81
C MET A 94 8.46 -1.97 1.42
N ASP A 95 8.11 -3.07 2.08
CA ASP A 95 8.62 -4.42 1.82
C ASP A 95 7.66 -5.23 0.94
N GLU A 96 8.08 -6.45 0.61
CA GLU A 96 7.33 -7.41 -0.21
C GLU A 96 5.92 -7.74 0.33
N ASP A 97 5.68 -7.62 1.63
CA ASP A 97 4.38 -7.89 2.26
C ASP A 97 3.44 -6.67 2.24
N THR A 98 3.87 -5.56 1.66
CA THR A 98 3.04 -4.36 1.55
C THR A 98 2.12 -4.44 0.33
N CYS A 99 0.80 -4.35 0.53
CA CYS A 99 -0.18 -4.26 -0.54
C CYS A 99 -0.23 -2.85 -1.14
N MET A 100 0.08 -2.71 -2.42
CA MET A 100 0.17 -1.40 -3.07
C MET A 100 -1.20 -0.74 -3.26
N VAL A 101 -2.28 -1.53 -3.39
CA VAL A 101 -3.66 -1.01 -3.45
C VAL A 101 -4.09 -0.43 -2.11
N SER A 102 -3.75 -1.12 -1.01
CA SER A 102 -4.04 -0.66 0.36
C SER A 102 -3.24 0.61 0.71
N ILE A 103 -1.98 0.70 0.26
CA ILE A 103 -1.15 1.91 0.44
C ILE A 103 -1.72 3.10 -0.36
N ALA A 104 -2.14 2.88 -1.59
CA ALA A 104 -2.80 3.92 -2.37
C ALA A 104 -4.10 4.41 -1.70
N GLN A 105 -4.89 3.49 -1.14
CA GLN A 105 -6.08 3.82 -0.35
C GLN A 105 -5.72 4.64 0.90
N PHE A 106 -4.70 4.24 1.63
CA PHE A 106 -4.24 4.94 2.84
C PHE A 106 -3.86 6.40 2.53
N PHE A 107 -3.03 6.63 1.51
CA PHE A 107 -2.63 7.99 1.12
C PHE A 107 -3.81 8.79 0.58
N MET A 108 -4.71 8.19 -0.19
CA MET A 108 -5.89 8.88 -0.68
C MET A 108 -6.83 9.30 0.47
N ASN A 109 -7.01 8.45 1.48
CA ASN A 109 -7.77 8.79 2.68
C ASN A 109 -7.16 10.00 3.41
N PHE A 110 -5.85 10.03 3.57
CA PHE A 110 -5.15 11.19 4.13
C PHE A 110 -5.42 12.45 3.31
N ILE A 111 -5.28 12.38 1.98
CA ILE A 111 -5.50 13.53 1.08
C ILE A 111 -6.94 14.05 1.15
N CYS A 112 -7.93 13.17 1.24
CA CYS A 112 -9.32 13.55 1.43
C CYS A 112 -9.53 14.36 2.71
N ASN A 113 -8.88 13.94 3.82
CA ASN A 113 -8.96 14.62 5.11
C ASN A 113 -8.24 15.99 5.12
N GLU A 114 -7.15 16.12 4.36
CA GLU A 114 -6.38 17.36 4.22
C GLU A 114 -6.97 18.33 3.18
N SER A 115 -7.94 17.90 2.39
CA SER A 115 -8.59 18.75 1.40
C SER A 115 -9.35 19.88 2.08
N CYS A 116 -9.10 21.14 1.69
CA CYS A 116 -9.85 22.28 2.18
C CYS A 116 -11.31 22.33 1.68
N GLY A 117 -11.71 21.41 0.76
CA GLY A 117 -13.05 21.31 0.21
C GLY A 117 -13.48 22.42 -0.76
N LYS A 118 -12.60 23.41 -1.07
CA LYS A 118 -12.98 24.59 -1.85
C LYS A 118 -13.31 24.26 -3.31
N CYS A 119 -12.46 23.52 -4.01
CA CYS A 119 -12.70 23.21 -5.42
C CYS A 119 -13.27 21.80 -5.61
N THR A 120 -14.34 21.71 -6.40
CA THR A 120 -15.07 20.47 -6.67
C THR A 120 -14.18 19.32 -7.18
N PRO A 121 -13.25 19.53 -8.15
CA PRO A 121 -12.40 18.44 -8.63
C PRO A 121 -11.58 17.76 -7.51
N CYS A 122 -11.05 18.53 -6.57
CA CYS A 122 -10.34 17.98 -5.42
C CYS A 122 -11.31 17.31 -4.44
N ARG A 123 -12.32 18.02 -3.94
CA ARG A 123 -13.26 17.52 -2.92
C ARG A 123 -13.96 16.24 -3.37
N GLU A 124 -14.67 16.31 -4.49
CA GLU A 124 -15.46 15.16 -4.98
C GLU A 124 -14.60 14.11 -5.68
N GLY A 125 -13.60 14.54 -6.45
CA GLY A 125 -12.75 13.63 -7.19
C GLY A 125 -11.90 12.74 -6.30
N THR A 126 -11.27 13.31 -5.26
CA THR A 126 -10.46 12.50 -4.31
C THR A 126 -11.33 11.54 -3.50
N THR A 127 -12.53 11.99 -3.08
CA THR A 127 -13.52 11.13 -2.40
C THR A 127 -13.92 9.96 -3.30
N ARG A 128 -14.23 10.24 -4.56
CA ARG A 128 -14.58 9.20 -5.53
C ARG A 128 -13.45 8.20 -5.77
N MET A 129 -12.20 8.67 -5.86
CA MET A 129 -11.03 7.77 -5.96
C MET A 129 -10.90 6.91 -4.71
N LEU A 130 -11.10 7.47 -3.51
CA LEU A 130 -11.06 6.73 -2.25
C LEU A 130 -12.16 5.66 -2.19
N ASP A 131 -13.37 5.96 -2.67
CA ASP A 131 -14.47 4.99 -2.74
C ASP A 131 -14.13 3.82 -3.65
N ILE A 132 -13.52 4.09 -4.81
CA ILE A 132 -13.08 3.04 -5.73
C ILE A 132 -12.02 2.15 -5.07
N LEU A 133 -10.97 2.73 -4.49
CA LEU A 133 -9.92 1.99 -3.79
C LEU A 133 -10.49 1.18 -2.62
N THR A 134 -11.44 1.76 -1.89
CA THR A 134 -12.09 1.08 -0.76
C THR A 134 -12.91 -0.12 -1.22
N ARG A 135 -13.66 0.00 -2.34
CA ARG A 135 -14.39 -1.17 -2.85
C ARG A 135 -13.45 -2.25 -3.40
N ILE A 136 -12.33 -1.87 -4.02
CA ILE A 136 -11.32 -2.82 -4.50
C ILE A 136 -10.72 -3.60 -3.32
N THR A 137 -10.25 -2.93 -2.27
CA THR A 137 -9.66 -3.57 -1.08
C THR A 137 -10.66 -4.39 -0.27
N LYS A 138 -11.96 -4.08 -0.39
CA LYS A 138 -13.05 -4.86 0.21
C LYS A 138 -13.55 -6.03 -0.67
N GLY A 139 -12.92 -6.29 -1.82
CA GLY A 139 -13.30 -7.38 -2.72
C GLY A 139 -14.45 -7.07 -3.68
N ASN A 140 -14.97 -5.84 -3.65
CA ASN A 140 -16.08 -5.37 -4.47
C ASN A 140 -15.62 -4.59 -5.72
N GLY A 141 -14.32 -4.71 -6.09
CA GLY A 141 -13.76 -4.11 -7.29
C GLY A 141 -14.47 -4.62 -8.55
N LYS A 142 -14.63 -3.74 -9.52
CA LYS A 142 -15.38 -3.98 -10.77
C LYS A 142 -14.47 -3.81 -11.98
N PRO A 143 -14.71 -4.52 -13.07
CA PRO A 143 -14.10 -4.18 -14.37
C PRO A 143 -14.35 -2.71 -14.70
N GLY A 144 -13.30 -2.00 -15.16
CA GLY A 144 -13.34 -0.56 -15.44
C GLY A 144 -12.88 0.35 -14.30
N ASP A 145 -12.65 -0.17 -13.08
CA ASP A 145 -12.19 0.63 -11.94
C ASP A 145 -10.81 1.27 -12.18
N ILE A 146 -9.92 0.57 -12.87
CA ILE A 146 -8.57 1.07 -13.20
C ILE A 146 -8.68 2.26 -14.15
N GLU A 147 -9.48 2.13 -15.18
CA GLU A 147 -9.72 3.18 -16.17
C GLU A 147 -10.41 4.39 -15.54
N GLU A 148 -11.38 4.16 -14.65
CA GLU A 148 -12.06 5.21 -13.88
C GLU A 148 -11.07 5.96 -12.98
N LEU A 149 -10.18 5.26 -12.25
CA LEU A 149 -9.13 5.88 -11.44
C LEU A 149 -8.20 6.76 -12.29
N ARG A 150 -7.76 6.28 -13.46
CA ARG A 150 -6.91 7.06 -14.37
C ARG A 150 -7.61 8.30 -14.92
N SER A 151 -8.89 8.17 -15.27
CA SER A 151 -9.69 9.29 -15.79
C SER A 151 -9.92 10.36 -14.72
N LEU A 152 -10.33 9.94 -13.50
CA LEU A 152 -10.49 10.84 -12.35
C LEU A 152 -9.17 11.54 -12.00
N ALA A 153 -8.05 10.80 -11.99
CA ALA A 153 -6.74 11.37 -11.71
C ALA A 153 -6.40 12.53 -12.66
N LYS A 154 -6.56 12.33 -13.96
CA LYS A 154 -6.32 13.38 -14.98
C LYS A 154 -7.24 14.58 -14.79
N MET A 155 -8.51 14.34 -14.52
CA MET A 155 -9.48 15.40 -14.27
C MET A 155 -9.10 16.22 -13.03
N ILE A 156 -8.75 15.58 -11.92
CA ILE A 156 -8.34 16.23 -10.67
C ILE A 156 -7.08 17.07 -10.89
N GLN A 157 -6.05 16.51 -11.53
CA GLN A 157 -4.78 17.20 -11.79
C GLN A 157 -4.99 18.47 -12.64
N ASN A 158 -5.81 18.38 -13.68
CA ASN A 158 -5.99 19.49 -14.64
C ASN A 158 -6.94 20.57 -14.14
N SER A 159 -7.89 20.23 -13.26
CA SER A 159 -8.96 21.14 -12.86
C SER A 159 -8.87 21.64 -11.41
N SER A 160 -7.94 21.11 -10.60
CA SER A 160 -7.73 21.58 -9.23
C SER A 160 -7.00 22.92 -9.19
N LEU A 161 -7.35 23.76 -8.22
CA LEU A 161 -6.84 25.13 -8.12
C LEU A 161 -5.45 25.21 -7.47
N CYS A 162 -5.13 24.33 -6.53
CA CYS A 162 -3.89 24.41 -5.74
C CYS A 162 -3.00 23.16 -5.88
N GLY A 163 -1.80 23.24 -5.32
CA GLY A 163 -0.81 22.15 -5.37
C GLY A 163 -1.32 20.85 -4.79
N LEU A 164 -2.05 20.88 -3.65
CA LEU A 164 -2.57 19.67 -3.04
C LEU A 164 -3.50 18.91 -4.01
N GLY A 165 -4.48 19.57 -4.61
CA GLY A 165 -5.38 18.93 -5.56
C GLY A 165 -4.67 18.43 -6.82
N LYS A 166 -3.71 19.21 -7.35
CA LYS A 166 -2.94 18.82 -8.54
C LYS A 166 -2.04 17.59 -8.31
N THR A 167 -1.57 17.38 -7.09
CA THR A 167 -0.71 16.24 -6.73
C THR A 167 -1.47 15.09 -6.06
N ALA A 168 -2.70 15.32 -5.63
CA ALA A 168 -3.53 14.34 -4.94
C ALA A 168 -3.58 12.95 -5.60
N PRO A 169 -3.70 12.81 -6.93
CA PRO A 169 -3.76 11.51 -7.57
C PRO A 169 -2.42 10.78 -7.71
N ASN A 170 -1.29 11.43 -7.44
CA ASN A 170 0.04 10.85 -7.69
C ASN A 170 0.26 9.48 -7.04
N PRO A 171 -0.10 9.22 -5.76
CA PRO A 171 0.09 7.90 -5.16
C PRO A 171 -0.69 6.81 -5.90
N VAL A 172 -1.88 7.13 -6.39
CA VAL A 172 -2.68 6.16 -7.18
C VAL A 172 -2.06 5.95 -8.56
N LEU A 173 -1.67 7.02 -9.25
CA LEU A 173 -1.06 6.93 -10.58
C LEU A 173 0.27 6.18 -10.54
N SER A 174 1.13 6.46 -9.57
CA SER A 174 2.44 5.81 -9.46
C SER A 174 2.33 4.34 -9.04
N THR A 175 1.38 3.99 -8.17
CA THR A 175 1.12 2.58 -7.83
C THR A 175 0.47 1.82 -8.99
N LEU A 176 -0.43 2.44 -9.75
CA LEU A 176 -0.99 1.85 -10.97
C LEU A 176 0.07 1.68 -12.09
N ALA A 177 1.03 2.60 -12.19
CA ALA A 177 2.08 2.49 -13.19
C ALA A 177 3.06 1.34 -12.91
N ASN A 178 3.35 1.07 -11.63
CA ASN A 178 4.37 0.10 -11.22
C ASN A 178 3.80 -1.24 -10.74
N PHE A 179 2.52 -1.30 -10.34
CA PHE A 179 1.89 -2.46 -9.69
C PHE A 179 0.45 -2.68 -10.16
N GLU A 180 0.16 -2.45 -11.44
CA GLU A 180 -1.19 -2.67 -12.02
C GLU A 180 -1.65 -4.11 -11.83
N ASP A 181 -0.73 -5.06 -11.85
CA ASP A 181 -1.00 -6.47 -11.61
C ASP A 181 -1.66 -6.73 -10.25
N GLU A 182 -1.24 -6.02 -9.17
CA GLU A 182 -1.90 -6.13 -7.87
C GLU A 182 -3.34 -5.59 -7.90
N TYR A 183 -3.60 -4.49 -8.62
CA TYR A 183 -4.97 -4.00 -8.80
C TYR A 183 -5.83 -5.01 -9.55
N ARG A 184 -5.29 -5.63 -10.61
CA ARG A 184 -6.00 -6.65 -11.39
C ARG A 184 -6.32 -7.87 -10.54
N GLU A 185 -5.39 -8.38 -9.74
CA GLU A 185 -5.65 -9.47 -8.79
C GLU A 185 -6.78 -9.14 -7.82
N HIS A 186 -6.77 -7.92 -7.23
CA HIS A 186 -7.84 -7.50 -6.32
C HIS A 186 -9.20 -7.42 -7.02
N ILE A 187 -9.24 -6.96 -8.29
CA ILE A 187 -10.48 -6.74 -9.04
C ILE A 187 -11.02 -8.04 -9.63
N PHE A 188 -10.18 -8.83 -10.30
CA PHE A 188 -10.63 -10.00 -11.08
C PHE A 188 -10.50 -11.29 -10.29
N ASP A 189 -9.36 -11.51 -9.63
CA ASP A 189 -9.08 -12.76 -8.92
C ASP A 189 -9.59 -12.73 -7.46
N LYS A 190 -10.06 -11.56 -7.00
CA LYS A 190 -10.52 -11.33 -5.62
C LYS A 190 -9.50 -11.77 -4.59
N LYS A 191 -8.23 -11.56 -4.89
CA LYS A 191 -7.09 -11.99 -4.10
C LYS A 191 -6.17 -10.80 -3.76
N CYS A 192 -5.62 -10.81 -2.54
CA CYS A 192 -4.53 -9.94 -2.12
C CYS A 192 -3.30 -10.81 -1.85
N ARG A 193 -2.26 -10.72 -2.70
CA ARG A 193 -1.05 -11.55 -2.59
C ARG A 193 -0.31 -11.41 -1.26
N THR A 194 -0.46 -10.28 -0.59
CA THR A 194 0.18 -10.00 0.71
C THR A 194 -0.71 -10.34 1.90
N GLY A 195 -1.98 -10.72 1.68
CA GLY A 195 -2.94 -10.96 2.77
C GLY A 195 -3.36 -9.72 3.58
N SER A 196 -2.87 -8.52 3.21
CA SER A 196 -3.15 -7.27 3.94
C SER A 196 -4.64 -6.87 3.86
N CYS A 197 -5.31 -7.19 2.74
CA CYS A 197 -6.71 -6.90 2.53
C CYS A 197 -7.58 -8.05 3.07
N ARG A 198 -7.95 -7.98 4.34
CA ARG A 198 -8.71 -9.04 5.04
C ARG A 198 -9.96 -9.52 4.30
N SER A 199 -10.66 -8.62 3.63
CA SER A 199 -11.86 -8.97 2.84
C SER A 199 -11.58 -9.86 1.63
N LEU A 200 -10.32 -9.94 1.20
CA LEU A 200 -9.86 -10.79 0.10
C LEU A 200 -9.15 -12.05 0.59
N THR A 201 -8.94 -12.19 1.89
CA THR A 201 -8.30 -13.37 2.46
C THR A 201 -9.30 -14.52 2.52
N THR A 202 -8.94 -15.68 2.00
CA THR A 202 -9.72 -16.92 2.12
C THR A 202 -9.04 -17.81 3.16
N TYR A 203 -9.81 -18.34 4.11
CA TYR A 203 -9.31 -19.30 5.10
C TYR A 203 -9.71 -20.71 4.69
N VAL A 204 -8.75 -21.62 4.72
CA VAL A 204 -8.96 -23.05 4.46
C VAL A 204 -8.45 -23.88 5.63
N ILE A 205 -9.10 -25.00 5.91
CA ILE A 205 -8.66 -25.97 6.92
C ILE A 205 -7.92 -27.09 6.19
N ASP A 206 -6.66 -27.30 6.56
CA ASP A 206 -5.87 -28.42 6.09
C ASP A 206 -6.37 -29.71 6.77
N PRO A 207 -6.99 -30.64 6.03
CA PRO A 207 -7.57 -31.85 6.61
C PRO A 207 -6.52 -32.80 7.19
N ALA A 208 -5.28 -32.74 6.69
CA ALA A 208 -4.18 -33.57 7.20
C ALA A 208 -3.71 -33.13 8.59
N VAL A 209 -3.81 -31.84 8.88
CA VAL A 209 -3.38 -31.26 10.17
C VAL A 209 -4.54 -31.14 11.16
N CYS A 210 -5.79 -31.04 10.67
CA CYS A 210 -6.97 -30.85 11.50
C CYS A 210 -7.27 -32.08 12.36
N LYS A 211 -7.33 -31.91 13.68
CA LYS A 211 -7.67 -32.98 14.66
C LYS A 211 -9.16 -33.05 15.02
N GLY A 212 -10.02 -32.23 14.41
CA GLY A 212 -11.45 -32.25 14.66
C GLY A 212 -11.82 -31.85 16.09
N CYS A 213 -11.09 -30.92 16.70
CA CYS A 213 -11.31 -30.48 18.10
C CYS A 213 -12.50 -29.52 18.28
N THR A 214 -13.20 -29.15 17.25
CA THR A 214 -14.38 -28.26 17.22
C THR A 214 -14.16 -26.81 17.69
N LYS A 215 -12.99 -26.44 18.19
CA LYS A 215 -12.73 -25.11 18.77
C LYS A 215 -13.01 -23.97 17.78
N CYS A 216 -12.59 -24.13 16.52
CA CYS A 216 -12.81 -23.15 15.46
C CYS A 216 -14.30 -22.98 15.13
N ALA A 217 -15.09 -24.06 15.10
CA ALA A 217 -16.52 -24.02 14.83
C ALA A 217 -17.28 -23.33 15.97
N ARG A 218 -16.96 -23.64 17.22
CA ARG A 218 -17.58 -23.01 18.41
C ARG A 218 -17.29 -21.51 18.51
N ASN A 219 -16.12 -21.08 18.07
CA ASN A 219 -15.69 -19.68 18.16
C ASN A 219 -15.99 -18.88 16.89
N CYS A 220 -16.62 -19.49 15.88
CA CYS A 220 -16.93 -18.79 14.64
C CYS A 220 -18.18 -17.90 14.82
N PRO A 221 -18.05 -16.55 14.78
CA PRO A 221 -19.20 -15.66 15.00
C PRO A 221 -20.23 -15.74 13.87
N ALA A 222 -19.82 -16.18 12.67
CA ALA A 222 -20.69 -16.33 11.50
C ALA A 222 -21.25 -17.76 11.33
N GLY A 223 -20.89 -18.71 12.20
CA GLY A 223 -21.26 -20.10 12.03
C GLY A 223 -20.80 -20.74 10.71
N ALA A 224 -19.73 -20.21 10.12
CA ALA A 224 -19.23 -20.61 8.81
C ALA A 224 -18.39 -21.91 8.83
N ILE A 225 -18.18 -22.53 10.00
CA ILE A 225 -17.32 -23.71 10.10
C ILE A 225 -18.16 -24.90 10.56
N THR A 226 -18.15 -25.96 9.75
CA THR A 226 -18.87 -27.20 9.98
C THR A 226 -17.90 -28.39 10.10
N GLY A 227 -18.29 -29.43 10.80
CA GLY A 227 -17.51 -30.66 10.97
C GLY A 227 -17.95 -31.44 12.20
N GLU A 228 -17.52 -32.70 12.28
CA GLU A 228 -17.79 -33.58 13.41
C GLU A 228 -16.57 -33.71 14.31
N LEU A 229 -16.81 -34.07 15.55
CA LEU A 229 -15.76 -34.34 16.53
C LEU A 229 -14.81 -35.44 16.00
N LYS A 230 -13.50 -35.22 16.10
CA LYS A 230 -12.43 -36.09 15.60
C LYS A 230 -12.36 -36.25 14.06
N LYS A 231 -13.16 -35.48 13.30
CA LYS A 231 -13.04 -35.41 11.83
C LYS A 231 -12.61 -34.02 11.39
N PRO A 232 -11.93 -33.86 10.24
CA PRO A 232 -11.57 -32.57 9.71
C PRO A 232 -12.80 -31.66 9.53
N HIS A 233 -12.65 -30.38 9.90
CA HIS A 233 -13.67 -29.36 9.71
C HIS A 233 -13.52 -28.69 8.36
N HIS A 234 -14.57 -28.03 7.90
CA HIS A 234 -14.62 -27.27 6.65
C HIS A 234 -15.12 -25.84 6.90
N ILE A 235 -14.60 -24.86 6.16
CA ILE A 235 -15.05 -23.49 6.19
C ILE A 235 -15.93 -23.23 4.97
N ASP A 236 -17.15 -22.81 5.20
CA ASP A 236 -18.05 -22.29 4.18
C ASP A 236 -17.61 -20.85 3.84
N THR A 237 -16.99 -20.68 2.67
CA THR A 237 -16.42 -19.38 2.23
C THR A 237 -17.48 -18.32 2.01
N ASP A 238 -18.72 -18.71 1.69
CA ASP A 238 -19.83 -17.80 1.41
C ASP A 238 -20.40 -17.20 2.71
N LYS A 239 -20.36 -17.98 3.80
CA LYS A 239 -20.76 -17.52 5.14
C LYS A 239 -19.61 -16.86 5.91
N CYS A 240 -18.38 -17.08 5.48
CA CYS A 240 -17.21 -16.61 6.22
C CYS A 240 -17.04 -15.08 6.12
N ILE A 241 -17.11 -14.41 7.27
CA ILE A 241 -16.85 -12.96 7.39
C ILE A 241 -15.34 -12.59 7.44
N LYS A 242 -14.47 -13.55 7.23
CA LYS A 242 -13.01 -13.37 7.11
C LYS A 242 -12.34 -12.71 8.32
N CYS A 243 -12.87 -12.90 9.52
CA CYS A 243 -12.41 -12.27 10.77
C CYS A 243 -11.09 -12.84 11.31
N GLY A 244 -10.63 -14.02 10.85
CA GLY A 244 -9.39 -14.65 11.28
C GLY A 244 -9.40 -15.34 12.66
N THR A 245 -10.48 -15.24 13.43
CA THR A 245 -10.59 -15.82 14.79
C THR A 245 -10.31 -17.32 14.82
N CYS A 246 -10.72 -18.05 13.79
CA CYS A 246 -10.46 -19.47 13.66
C CYS A 246 -8.97 -19.79 13.47
N LYS A 247 -8.24 -19.00 12.67
CA LYS A 247 -6.80 -19.16 12.42
C LYS A 247 -6.00 -18.89 13.71
N SER A 248 -6.23 -17.75 14.35
CA SER A 248 -5.54 -17.39 15.60
C SER A 248 -5.87 -18.32 16.77
N GLY A 249 -7.07 -18.90 16.77
CA GLY A 249 -7.54 -19.82 17.81
C GLY A 249 -7.19 -21.29 17.60
N CYS A 250 -6.63 -21.70 16.46
CA CYS A 250 -6.33 -23.09 16.15
C CYS A 250 -5.03 -23.57 16.82
N PRO A 251 -5.09 -24.48 17.83
CA PRO A 251 -3.89 -24.92 18.53
C PRO A 251 -2.98 -25.82 17.67
N PHE A 252 -3.48 -26.32 16.55
CA PHE A 252 -2.75 -27.22 15.64
C PHE A 252 -2.21 -26.52 14.39
N GLY A 253 -2.48 -25.21 14.20
CA GLY A 253 -2.09 -24.49 12.99
C GLY A 253 -2.72 -25.03 11.70
N ALA A 254 -3.85 -25.72 11.81
CA ALA A 254 -4.52 -26.36 10.67
C ALA A 254 -5.24 -25.37 9.73
N ILE A 255 -5.33 -24.08 10.07
CA ILE A 255 -6.06 -23.09 9.30
C ILE A 255 -5.06 -22.16 8.62
N LYS A 256 -5.09 -22.15 7.30
CA LYS A 256 -4.18 -21.38 6.43
C LYS A 256 -4.97 -20.32 5.65
N GLU A 257 -4.26 -19.29 5.23
CA GLU A 257 -4.72 -18.34 4.21
C GLU A 257 -4.42 -18.93 2.84
N ALA A 258 -5.39 -18.88 1.92
CA ALA A 258 -5.34 -19.36 0.56
C ALA A 258 -5.49 -18.21 -0.43
#